data_0a0a8d282fcdf8e3ab770a2fd1c7c63b
#
_entry.id   0a0a8d282fcdf8e3ab770a2fd1c7c63b
#
_cell.length_a   1.000
_cell.length_b   1.000
_cell.length_c   1.000
_cell.angle_alpha   90.00
_cell.angle_beta   90.00
_cell.angle_gamma   90.00
#
_symmetry.space_group_name_H-M   'P 1'
#
loop_
_entity.id
_entity.type
_entity.pdbx_description
1 polymer ?
#
loop_
_entity_poly.entity_id
_entity_poly.type
_entity_poly.pdbx_seq_one_letter_code
_entity_poly.pdbx_strand_id
1 'polypeptide(L)'
;MLDRQNILKAAADRGFDLCGVVPCRHLAENEARFRNWLSCGYQSSLGYLERNTEKRFNPRLLVEGARTAVVCAVAYKNRASGGYAPECRTKVASYAAACDYHTTLRGMLHGLLEELRGAN
;
A
#
# COMPACT_ATOMS: atom_id res chain seq x y z
N MET A 1 16.42 1.38 -20.51
CA MET A 1 16.70 1.88 -19.14
C MET A 1 15.42 2.36 -18.51
N LEU A 2 15.08 1.86 -17.34
CA LEU A 2 13.91 2.30 -16.57
C LEU A 2 14.19 3.68 -15.97
N ASP A 3 13.53 4.70 -16.49
CA ASP A 3 13.50 6.02 -15.87
C ASP A 3 12.22 6.22 -15.03
N ARG A 4 12.19 7.29 -14.26
CA ARG A 4 11.04 7.62 -13.40
C ARG A 4 9.76 7.81 -14.22
N GLN A 5 9.83 8.46 -15.37
CA GLN A 5 8.66 8.76 -16.19
C GLN A 5 8.03 7.49 -16.76
N ASN A 6 8.85 6.54 -17.20
CA ASN A 6 8.39 5.25 -17.68
C ASN A 6 7.66 4.45 -16.57
N ILE A 7 8.18 4.49 -15.34
CA ILE A 7 7.52 3.85 -14.19
C ILE A 7 6.16 4.48 -13.90
N LEU A 8 6.10 5.82 -13.86
CA LEU A 8 4.84 6.54 -13.59
C LEU A 8 3.79 6.25 -14.67
N LYS A 9 4.21 6.23 -15.93
CA LYS A 9 3.34 5.93 -17.07
C LYS A 9 2.81 4.49 -16.98
N ALA A 10 3.70 3.51 -16.79
CA ALA A 10 3.31 2.10 -16.65
C ALA A 10 2.32 1.89 -15.50
N ALA A 11 2.51 2.56 -14.36
CA ALA A 11 1.58 2.50 -13.24
C ALA A 11 0.20 3.08 -13.60
N ALA A 12 0.16 4.23 -14.29
CA ALA A 12 -1.09 4.84 -14.74
C ALA A 12 -1.83 3.94 -15.75
N ASP A 13 -1.09 3.36 -16.72
CA ASP A 13 -1.64 2.43 -17.71
C ASP A 13 -2.22 1.15 -17.06
N ARG A 14 -1.74 0.78 -15.86
CA ARG A 14 -2.26 -0.31 -15.04
C ARG A 14 -3.41 0.08 -14.11
N GLY A 15 -3.86 1.32 -14.16
CA GLY A 15 -5.02 1.80 -13.41
C GLY A 15 -4.72 2.28 -11.99
N PHE A 16 -3.46 2.55 -11.66
CA PHE A 16 -3.13 3.23 -10.41
C PHE A 16 -3.44 4.74 -10.52
N ASP A 17 -4.12 5.28 -9.52
CA ASP A 17 -4.46 6.70 -9.48
C ASP A 17 -3.26 7.58 -9.13
N LEU A 18 -2.37 7.07 -8.29
CA LEU A 18 -1.13 7.74 -7.91
C LEU A 18 0.03 6.74 -7.90
N CYS A 19 1.19 7.24 -8.29
CA CYS A 19 2.44 6.48 -8.22
C CYS A 19 3.60 7.41 -7.86
N GLY A 20 4.49 6.94 -6.99
CA GLY A 20 5.71 7.62 -6.60
C GLY A 20 6.91 6.67 -6.59
N VAL A 21 8.08 7.20 -6.92
CA VAL A 21 9.35 6.48 -6.88
C VAL A 21 10.23 7.15 -5.83
N VAL A 22 10.61 6.39 -4.81
CA VAL A 22 11.34 6.90 -3.65
C VAL A 22 12.54 6.02 -3.31
N PRO A 23 13.63 6.58 -2.75
CA PRO A 23 14.74 5.75 -2.30
C PRO A 23 14.33 4.89 -1.10
N CYS A 24 14.77 3.63 -1.09
CA CYS A 24 14.65 2.78 0.09
C CYS A 24 15.57 3.28 1.20
N ARG A 25 14.99 3.72 2.29
CA ARG A 25 15.72 4.14 3.49
C ARG A 25 14.98 3.71 4.75
N HIS A 26 15.71 3.62 5.85
CA HIS A 26 15.12 3.42 7.15
C HIS A 26 14.35 4.67 7.59
N LEU A 27 13.10 4.49 7.98
CA LEU A 27 12.19 5.55 8.43
C LEU A 27 12.24 5.65 9.97
N ALA A 28 13.41 6.02 10.50
CA ALA A 28 13.73 5.97 11.93
C ALA A 28 12.76 6.78 12.80
N GLU A 29 12.37 7.98 12.37
CA GLU A 29 11.41 8.80 13.12
C GLU A 29 10.03 8.16 13.18
N ASN A 30 9.56 7.59 12.07
CA ASN A 30 8.28 6.90 12.02
C ASN A 30 8.31 5.65 12.90
N GLU A 31 9.40 4.90 12.89
CA GLU A 31 9.58 3.75 13.77
C GLU A 31 9.56 4.16 15.24
N ALA A 32 10.27 5.21 15.63
CA ALA A 32 10.27 5.70 16.99
C ALA A 32 8.87 6.11 17.48
N ARG A 33 8.12 6.83 16.66
CA ARG A 33 6.72 7.18 16.94
C ARG A 33 5.82 5.95 17.08
N PHE A 34 5.98 4.97 16.21
CA PHE A 34 5.21 3.74 16.25
C PHE A 34 5.53 2.90 17.50
N ARG A 35 6.80 2.77 17.86
CA ARG A 35 7.22 2.08 19.10
C ARG A 35 6.66 2.76 20.34
N ASN A 36 6.67 4.09 20.39
CA ASN A 36 6.04 4.84 21.48
C ASN A 36 4.52 4.58 21.51
N TRP A 37 3.85 4.57 20.36
CA TRP A 37 2.43 4.25 20.26
C TRP A 37 2.12 2.83 20.79
N LEU A 38 2.96 1.83 20.46
CA LEU A 38 2.86 0.47 20.99
C LEU A 38 3.07 0.44 22.51
N SER A 39 4.07 1.16 23.03
CA SER A 39 4.35 1.20 24.46
C SER A 39 3.21 1.79 25.30
N CYS A 40 2.38 2.62 24.68
CA CYS A 40 1.15 3.15 25.28
C CYS A 40 -0.03 2.16 25.22
N GLY A 41 0.14 1.00 24.60
CA GLY A 41 -0.92 -0.01 24.47
C GLY A 41 -2.03 0.36 23.49
N TYR A 42 -1.80 1.32 22.59
CA TYR A 42 -2.83 1.83 21.67
C TYR A 42 -3.21 0.82 20.58
N GLN A 43 -2.42 -0.24 20.36
CA GLN A 43 -2.75 -1.35 19.47
C GLN A 43 -3.89 -2.23 20.01
N SER A 44 -4.24 -2.10 21.29
CA SER A 44 -5.29 -2.91 21.93
C SER A 44 -5.07 -4.42 21.69
N SER A 45 -6.07 -5.12 21.17
CA SER A 45 -5.99 -6.56 20.84
C SER A 45 -5.30 -6.90 19.52
N LEU A 46 -4.78 -5.90 18.78
CA LEU A 46 -4.14 -6.10 17.48
C LEU A 46 -2.66 -6.51 17.61
N GLY A 47 -2.40 -7.66 18.25
CA GLY A 47 -1.03 -8.15 18.57
C GLY A 47 -0.13 -8.36 17.35
N TYR A 48 -0.68 -8.47 16.13
CA TYR A 48 0.12 -8.56 14.91
C TYR A 48 0.92 -7.27 14.62
N LEU A 49 0.52 -6.13 15.20
CA LEU A 49 1.22 -4.85 15.04
C LEU A 49 2.58 -4.83 15.75
N GLU A 50 2.76 -5.64 16.79
CA GLU A 50 4.01 -5.74 17.55
C GLU A 50 5.09 -6.52 16.78
N ARG A 51 4.69 -7.36 15.82
CA ARG A 51 5.59 -8.24 15.09
C ARG A 51 6.29 -7.53 13.94
N ASN A 52 7.57 -7.86 13.75
CA ASN A 52 8.38 -7.38 12.62
C ASN A 52 8.40 -5.85 12.48
N THR A 53 8.43 -5.13 13.59
CA THR A 53 8.38 -3.66 13.60
C THR A 53 9.50 -3.05 12.77
N GLU A 54 10.73 -3.56 12.89
CA GLU A 54 11.89 -3.09 12.13
C GLU A 54 11.70 -3.22 10.60
N LYS A 55 11.05 -4.29 10.15
CA LYS A 55 10.78 -4.51 8.71
C LYS A 55 9.73 -3.55 8.15
N ARG A 56 8.82 -3.06 9.00
CA ARG A 56 7.80 -2.07 8.60
C ARG A 56 8.41 -0.74 8.18
N PHE A 57 9.52 -0.38 8.81
CA PHE A 57 10.16 0.92 8.63
C PHE A 57 11.47 0.86 7.85
N ASN A 58 11.92 -0.34 7.48
CA ASN A 58 13.13 -0.52 6.67
C ASN A 58 12.89 -1.53 5.54
N PRO A 59 12.53 -1.05 4.33
CA PRO A 59 12.28 -1.92 3.18
C PRO A 59 13.45 -2.81 2.79
N ARG A 60 14.68 -2.42 3.13
CA ARG A 60 15.90 -3.21 2.84
C ARG A 60 15.97 -4.52 3.62
N LEU A 61 15.22 -4.62 4.72
CA LEU A 61 15.08 -5.86 5.50
C LEU A 61 14.05 -6.83 4.89
N LEU A 62 13.22 -6.37 3.94
CA LEU A 62 12.28 -7.20 3.19
C LEU A 62 12.88 -7.72 1.89
N VAL A 63 13.64 -6.86 1.20
CA VAL A 63 14.29 -7.18 -0.07
C VAL A 63 15.75 -6.75 0.02
N GLU A 64 16.64 -7.72 0.07
CA GLU A 64 18.08 -7.47 0.12
C GLU A 64 18.53 -6.67 -1.10
N GLY A 65 19.37 -5.66 -0.88
CA GLY A 65 19.87 -4.81 -1.96
C GLY A 65 18.87 -3.80 -2.52
N ALA A 66 17.64 -3.73 -2.00
CA ALA A 66 16.67 -2.74 -2.46
C ALA A 66 17.19 -1.31 -2.31
N ARG A 67 17.19 -0.56 -3.41
CA ARG A 67 17.60 0.85 -3.46
C ARG A 67 16.44 1.80 -3.64
N THR A 68 15.39 1.32 -4.33
CA THR A 68 14.25 2.13 -4.74
C THR A 68 12.96 1.38 -4.45
N ALA A 69 11.95 2.10 -4.01
CA ALA A 69 10.59 1.60 -3.85
C ALA A 69 9.64 2.35 -4.79
N VAL A 70 8.76 1.61 -5.45
CA VAL A 70 7.63 2.15 -6.21
C VAL A 70 6.41 2.06 -5.30
N VAL A 71 5.79 3.20 -5.02
CA VAL A 71 4.62 3.30 -4.15
C VAL A 71 3.41 3.67 -5.00
N CYS A 72 2.40 2.82 -4.99
CA CYS A 72 1.19 3.03 -5.78
C CYS A 72 -0.03 3.20 -4.88
N ALA A 73 -1.01 3.97 -5.33
CA ALA A 73 -2.28 4.14 -4.65
C ALA A 73 -3.45 4.01 -5.61
N VAL A 74 -4.55 3.45 -5.11
CA VAL A 74 -5.82 3.30 -5.83
C VAL A 74 -6.95 3.84 -4.96
N ALA A 75 -7.82 4.66 -5.54
CA ALA A 75 -9.02 5.12 -4.88
C ALA A 75 -10.03 3.95 -4.75
N TYR A 76 -10.53 3.73 -3.56
CA TYR A 76 -11.52 2.67 -3.28
C TYR A 76 -12.96 3.18 -3.18
N LYS A 77 -13.20 4.47 -3.39
CA LYS A 77 -14.55 5.04 -3.40
C LYS A 77 -15.33 4.50 -4.58
N ASN A 78 -16.43 3.83 -4.32
CA ASN A 78 -17.30 3.25 -5.34
C ASN A 78 -18.75 3.71 -5.17
N ARG A 79 -19.59 3.48 -6.20
CA ARG A 79 -21.00 3.88 -6.20
C ARG A 79 -21.82 3.09 -5.17
N ALA A 80 -21.46 1.85 -4.87
CA ALA A 80 -22.18 1.02 -3.91
C ALA A 80 -22.12 1.60 -2.48
N SER A 81 -21.06 2.30 -2.12
CA SER A 81 -20.89 2.90 -0.80
C SER A 81 -21.74 4.17 -0.57
N GLY A 82 -22.34 4.74 -1.62
CA GLY A 82 -23.21 5.91 -1.54
C GLY A 82 -24.71 5.61 -1.64
N GLY A 83 -25.07 4.34 -1.88
CA GLY A 83 -26.45 3.94 -2.20
C GLY A 83 -27.25 3.32 -1.06
N TYR A 84 -26.81 3.48 0.20
CA TYR A 84 -27.58 2.97 1.33
C TYR A 84 -28.90 3.73 1.52
N ALA A 85 -30.01 2.99 1.61
CA ALA A 85 -31.29 3.59 1.95
C ALA A 85 -31.22 4.26 3.33
N PRO A 86 -32.00 5.35 3.56
CA PRO A 86 -32.00 6.08 4.83
C PRO A 86 -32.27 5.20 6.05
N GLU A 87 -33.03 4.12 5.87
CA GLU A 87 -33.42 3.17 6.91
C GLU A 87 -32.33 2.16 7.24
N CYS A 88 -31.27 2.10 6.41
CA CYS A 88 -30.21 1.13 6.61
C CYS A 88 -29.37 1.50 7.85
N ARG A 89 -29.52 0.68 8.90
CA ARG A 89 -28.77 0.88 10.17
C ARG A 89 -27.31 0.43 10.07
N THR A 90 -27.05 -0.56 9.22
CA THR A 90 -25.70 -1.11 9.05
C THR A 90 -25.12 -0.64 7.72
N LYS A 91 -23.96 0.01 7.78
CA LYS A 91 -23.23 0.47 6.61
C LYS A 91 -21.90 -0.25 6.53
N VAL A 92 -21.56 -0.74 5.34
CA VAL A 92 -20.26 -1.38 5.07
C VAL A 92 -19.30 -0.32 4.54
N ALA A 93 -18.05 -0.36 5.01
CA ALA A 93 -17.03 0.56 4.52
C ALA A 93 -16.79 0.37 3.01
N SER A 94 -16.52 1.45 2.30
CA SER A 94 -16.39 1.45 0.83
C SER A 94 -15.41 0.40 0.32
N TYR A 95 -14.28 0.21 1.00
CA TYR A 95 -13.26 -0.78 0.59
C TYR A 95 -13.76 -2.23 0.71
N ALA A 96 -14.74 -2.48 1.60
CA ALA A 96 -15.31 -3.81 1.82
C ALA A 96 -16.55 -4.08 0.95
N ALA A 97 -17.07 -3.08 0.25
CA ALA A 97 -18.23 -3.18 -0.62
C ALA A 97 -17.91 -3.59 -2.07
N ALA A 98 -16.68 -3.97 -2.35
CA ALA A 98 -16.19 -4.41 -3.65
C ALA A 98 -15.48 -5.76 -3.53
N CYS A 99 -14.89 -6.25 -4.63
CA CYS A 99 -14.01 -7.41 -4.60
C CYS A 99 -12.86 -7.19 -3.61
N ASP A 100 -12.32 -8.29 -3.07
CA ASP A 100 -11.19 -8.23 -2.14
C ASP A 100 -10.03 -7.42 -2.75
N TYR A 101 -9.77 -6.27 -2.15
CA TYR A 101 -8.74 -5.35 -2.62
C TYR A 101 -7.32 -5.96 -2.57
N HIS A 102 -7.06 -6.92 -1.68
CA HIS A 102 -5.79 -7.63 -1.62
C HIS A 102 -5.51 -8.36 -2.93
N THR A 103 -6.51 -9.06 -3.47
CA THR A 103 -6.40 -9.78 -4.74
C THR A 103 -6.25 -8.80 -5.90
N THR A 104 -7.06 -7.75 -5.93
CA THR A 104 -7.05 -6.75 -7.00
C THR A 104 -5.71 -6.01 -7.04
N LEU A 105 -5.27 -5.45 -5.93
CA LEU A 105 -4.00 -4.71 -5.85
C LEU A 105 -2.79 -5.60 -6.13
N ARG A 106 -2.80 -6.82 -5.63
CA ARG A 106 -1.72 -7.79 -5.92
C ARG A 106 -1.62 -8.09 -7.41
N GLY A 107 -2.74 -8.28 -8.09
CA GLY A 107 -2.79 -8.48 -9.55
C GLY A 107 -2.25 -7.26 -10.32
N MET A 108 -2.66 -6.05 -9.94
CA MET A 108 -2.18 -4.80 -10.54
C MET A 108 -0.67 -4.60 -10.35
N LEU A 109 -0.18 -4.83 -9.12
CA LEU A 109 1.25 -4.72 -8.80
C LEU A 109 2.09 -5.77 -9.52
N HIS A 110 1.59 -7.00 -9.62
CA HIS A 110 2.27 -8.07 -10.36
C HIS A 110 2.38 -7.73 -11.85
N GLY A 111 1.29 -7.26 -12.45
CA GLY A 111 1.31 -6.80 -13.84
C GLY A 111 2.27 -5.64 -14.08
N LEU A 112 2.33 -4.68 -13.16
CA LEU A 112 3.31 -3.58 -13.22
C LEU A 112 4.74 -4.11 -13.13
N LEU A 113 5.01 -5.04 -12.21
CA LEU A 113 6.34 -5.63 -12.03
C LEU A 113 6.82 -6.35 -13.31
N GLU A 114 5.96 -7.15 -13.94
CA GLU A 114 6.29 -7.85 -15.19
C GLU A 114 6.59 -6.88 -16.33
N GLU A 115 5.81 -5.82 -16.46
CA GLU A 115 6.05 -4.78 -17.47
C GLU A 115 7.40 -4.08 -17.26
N LEU A 116 7.71 -3.71 -16.01
CA LEU A 116 8.98 -3.06 -15.68
C LEU A 116 10.19 -4.01 -15.88
N ARG A 117 10.02 -5.32 -15.66
CA ARG A 117 11.05 -6.32 -15.95
C ARG A 117 11.29 -6.50 -17.45
N GLY A 118 10.23 -6.47 -18.23
CA GLY A 118 10.33 -6.59 -19.69
C GLY A 118 10.91 -5.37 -20.39
N ALA A 119 10.88 -4.19 -19.73
CA ALA A 119 11.43 -2.95 -20.27
C ALA A 119 12.92 -2.72 -19.94
N ASN A 120 13.58 -3.67 -19.28
CA ASN A 120 14.98 -3.58 -18.85
C ASN A 120 15.89 -4.47 -19.78
#